data_c6cc15fd7ee7999d7789a5d5a17056d7
#
_entry.id   c6cc15fd7ee7999d7789a5d5a17056d7
#
_cell.length_a   1.000
_cell.length_b   1.000
_cell.length_c   1.000
_cell.angle_alpha   90.00
_cell.angle_beta   90.00
_cell.angle_gamma   90.00
#
_symmetry.space_group_name_H-M   'P 1'
#
loop_
_entity.id
_entity.type
_entity.pdbx_description
1 polymer ?
#
loop_
_entity_poly.entity_id
_entity_poly.type
_entity_poly.pdbx_seq_one_letter_code
_entity_poly.pdbx_strand_id
1 'polypeptide(L)'
;MTASAAERRGARFATFVRVSIALQTVGIFFQAVTSGLALSTEYGETLHSAGARGMYAASMLYLLAAILAWRPGGAPARPILYATGFLLLASLQVILGIGHVMGFHIPLGVLMFGLSLLDLARVAFRHLRPSAPVSGYANSPS
;
A
#
# COMPACT_ATOMS: atom_id res chain seq x y z
N MET A 1 -28.35 -1.69 -17.16
CA MET A 1 -27.39 -0.62 -17.55
C MET A 1 -25.98 -1.17 -17.45
N THR A 2 -25.25 -1.25 -18.55
CA THR A 2 -23.86 -1.76 -18.57
C THR A 2 -22.90 -0.61 -18.27
N ALA A 3 -21.98 -0.82 -17.31
CA ALA A 3 -20.94 0.16 -16.99
C ALA A 3 -20.12 0.54 -18.24
N SER A 4 -19.78 1.83 -18.36
CA SER A 4 -18.98 2.33 -19.48
C SER A 4 -17.56 1.72 -19.46
N ALA A 5 -16.85 1.75 -20.60
CA ALA A 5 -15.47 1.28 -20.68
C ALA A 5 -14.54 2.07 -19.75
N ALA A 6 -14.80 3.36 -19.54
CA ALA A 6 -14.03 4.21 -18.64
C ALA A 6 -14.24 3.83 -17.15
N GLU A 7 -15.49 3.55 -16.75
CA GLU A 7 -15.80 3.09 -15.38
C GLU A 7 -15.15 1.74 -15.06
N ARG A 8 -15.22 0.78 -16.01
CA ARG A 8 -14.54 -0.52 -15.84
C ARG A 8 -13.03 -0.37 -15.74
N ARG A 9 -12.43 0.54 -16.49
CA ARG A 9 -11.00 0.84 -16.42
C ARG A 9 -10.63 1.43 -15.07
N GLY A 10 -11.37 2.43 -14.60
CA GLY A 10 -11.16 3.03 -13.27
C GLY A 10 -11.26 2.01 -12.15
N ALA A 11 -12.26 1.11 -12.18
CA ALA A 11 -12.42 0.06 -11.20
C ALA A 11 -11.23 -0.93 -11.19
N ARG A 12 -10.69 -1.31 -12.35
CA ARG A 12 -9.51 -2.17 -12.45
C ARG A 12 -8.28 -1.55 -11.81
N PHE A 13 -8.01 -0.27 -12.08
CA PHE A 13 -6.88 0.43 -11.46
C PHE A 13 -7.06 0.60 -9.95
N ALA A 14 -8.26 0.90 -9.47
CA ALA A 14 -8.54 0.96 -8.05
C ALA A 14 -8.33 -0.39 -7.36
N THR A 15 -8.70 -1.50 -8.00
CA THR A 15 -8.43 -2.86 -7.50
C THR A 15 -6.93 -3.14 -7.50
N PHE A 16 -6.19 -2.76 -8.55
CA PHE A 16 -4.75 -2.95 -8.63
C PHE A 16 -4.02 -2.21 -7.49
N VAL A 17 -4.38 -0.96 -7.22
CA VAL A 17 -3.85 -0.19 -6.07
C VAL A 17 -4.12 -0.92 -4.76
N ARG A 18 -5.34 -1.40 -4.51
CA ARG A 18 -5.68 -2.11 -3.27
C ARG A 18 -4.87 -3.39 -3.08
N VAL A 19 -4.76 -4.20 -4.15
CA VAL A 19 -3.99 -5.44 -4.11
C VAL A 19 -2.52 -5.15 -3.84
N SER A 20 -1.95 -4.12 -4.47
CA SER A 20 -0.55 -3.73 -4.27
C SER A 20 -0.27 -3.27 -2.83
N ILE A 21 -1.17 -2.47 -2.22
CA ILE A 21 -1.07 -2.08 -0.81
C ILE A 21 -1.19 -3.31 0.11
N ALA A 22 -2.12 -4.23 -0.17
CA ALA A 22 -2.29 -5.43 0.61
C ALA A 22 -1.03 -6.32 0.56
N LEU A 23 -0.45 -6.53 -0.63
CA LEU A 23 0.80 -7.27 -0.81
C LEU A 23 1.95 -6.61 -0.05
N GLN A 24 2.07 -5.28 -0.11
CA GLN A 24 3.07 -4.53 0.65
C GLN A 24 2.87 -4.73 2.15
N THR A 25 1.65 -4.60 2.66
CA THR A 25 1.34 -4.77 4.10
C THR A 25 1.66 -6.18 4.59
N VAL A 26 1.28 -7.21 3.81
CA VAL A 26 1.61 -8.61 4.12
C VAL A 26 3.13 -8.82 4.06
N GLY A 27 3.83 -8.24 3.08
CA GLY A 27 5.27 -8.31 2.96
C GLY A 27 5.99 -7.72 4.19
N ILE A 28 5.51 -6.57 4.71
CA ILE A 28 6.10 -5.97 5.92
C ILE A 28 5.82 -6.84 7.15
N PHE A 29 4.61 -7.39 7.27
CA PHE A 29 4.31 -8.32 8.36
C PHE A 29 5.22 -9.54 8.32
N PHE A 30 5.42 -10.12 7.12
CA PHE A 30 6.38 -11.22 6.92
C PHE A 30 7.80 -10.81 7.33
N GLN A 31 8.23 -9.57 7.02
CA GLN A 31 9.52 -9.03 7.45
C GLN A 31 9.64 -8.98 8.99
N ALA A 32 8.59 -8.59 9.70
CA ALA A 32 8.58 -8.57 11.15
C ALA A 32 8.74 -9.99 11.74
N VAL A 33 8.05 -10.98 11.16
CA VAL A 33 8.17 -12.39 11.59
C VAL A 33 9.56 -12.94 11.31
N THR A 34 10.08 -12.76 10.10
CA THR A 34 11.40 -13.28 9.71
C THR A 34 12.55 -12.55 10.41
N SER A 35 12.36 -11.29 10.81
CA SER A 35 13.31 -10.57 11.66
C SER A 35 13.49 -11.25 13.02
N GLY A 36 12.40 -11.70 13.65
CA GLY A 36 12.45 -12.49 14.88
C GLY A 36 13.19 -13.81 14.70
N LEU A 37 12.95 -14.52 13.58
CA LEU A 37 13.67 -15.75 13.24
C LEU A 37 15.15 -15.51 12.95
N ALA A 38 15.51 -14.41 12.31
CA ALA A 38 16.90 -14.05 12.01
C ALA A 38 17.75 -13.83 13.25
N LEU A 39 17.15 -13.46 14.38
CA LEU A 39 17.85 -13.32 15.65
C LEU A 39 18.27 -14.67 16.28
N SER A 40 17.69 -15.78 15.82
CA SER A 40 17.85 -17.09 16.43
C SER A 40 18.32 -18.19 15.47
N THR A 41 18.28 -17.97 14.16
CA THR A 41 18.63 -18.99 13.17
C THR A 41 19.23 -18.40 11.89
N GLU A 42 20.20 -19.08 11.27
CA GLU A 42 20.74 -18.71 9.95
C GLU A 42 19.67 -18.77 8.86
N TYR A 43 18.74 -19.71 8.96
CA TYR A 43 17.60 -19.83 8.04
C TYR A 43 16.69 -18.60 8.11
N GLY A 44 16.50 -18.02 9.31
CA GLY A 44 15.73 -16.79 9.50
C GLY A 44 16.35 -15.59 8.78
N GLU A 45 17.69 -15.47 8.77
CA GLU A 45 18.39 -14.42 8.03
C GLU A 45 18.15 -14.52 6.52
N THR A 46 18.24 -15.74 5.96
CA THR A 46 17.97 -15.99 4.55
C THR A 46 16.53 -15.61 4.17
N LEU A 47 15.54 -15.99 4.99
CA LEU A 47 14.14 -15.64 4.79
C LEU A 47 13.90 -14.12 4.90
N HIS A 48 14.50 -13.47 5.88
CA HIS A 48 14.40 -12.03 6.06
C HIS A 48 14.97 -11.29 4.85
N SER A 49 16.14 -11.67 4.38
CA SER A 49 16.80 -11.10 3.19
C SER A 49 16.00 -11.33 1.91
N ALA A 50 15.42 -12.51 1.71
CA ALA A 50 14.56 -12.82 0.56
C ALA A 50 13.24 -12.03 0.63
N GLY A 51 12.62 -11.98 1.80
CA GLY A 51 11.39 -11.25 2.05
C GLY A 51 11.56 -9.74 1.88
N ALA A 52 12.73 -9.16 2.24
CA ALA A 52 13.03 -7.75 2.02
C ALA A 52 12.96 -7.38 0.53
N ARG A 53 13.50 -8.25 -0.35
CA ARG A 53 13.40 -8.07 -1.81
C ARG A 53 11.96 -8.14 -2.30
N GLY A 54 11.17 -9.08 -1.79
CA GLY A 54 9.75 -9.22 -2.12
C GLY A 54 8.93 -8.01 -1.67
N MET A 55 9.13 -7.53 -0.44
CA MET A 55 8.49 -6.34 0.11
C MET A 55 8.85 -5.09 -0.71
N TYR A 56 10.12 -4.93 -1.07
CA TYR A 56 10.58 -3.82 -1.90
C TYR A 56 9.94 -3.85 -3.29
N ALA A 57 9.86 -5.02 -3.92
CA ALA A 57 9.14 -5.20 -5.19
C ALA A 57 7.65 -4.88 -5.08
N ALA A 58 6.98 -5.27 -3.98
CA ALA A 58 5.59 -4.92 -3.72
C ALA A 58 5.39 -3.40 -3.56
N SER A 59 6.36 -2.70 -2.94
CA SER A 59 6.34 -1.23 -2.82
C SER A 59 6.50 -0.54 -4.18
N MET A 60 7.37 -1.05 -5.05
CA MET A 60 7.49 -0.57 -6.43
C MET A 60 6.21 -0.83 -7.23
N LEU A 61 5.59 -2.00 -7.04
CA LEU A 61 4.31 -2.33 -7.66
C LEU A 61 3.19 -1.39 -7.21
N TYR A 62 3.17 -1.00 -5.93
CA TYR A 62 2.21 -0.02 -5.42
C TYR A 62 2.42 1.35 -6.09
N LEU A 63 3.66 1.83 -6.21
CA LEU A 63 3.95 3.08 -6.91
C LEU A 63 3.48 3.03 -8.38
N LEU A 64 3.79 1.94 -9.09
CA LEU A 64 3.33 1.73 -10.47
C LEU A 64 1.80 1.75 -10.55
N ALA A 65 1.12 1.01 -9.66
CA ALA A 65 -0.34 0.97 -9.61
C ALA A 65 -0.95 2.35 -9.36
N ALA A 66 -0.35 3.15 -8.48
CA ALA A 66 -0.78 4.51 -8.17
C ALA A 66 -0.61 5.45 -9.39
N ILE A 67 0.50 5.35 -10.12
CA ILE A 67 0.73 6.11 -11.36
C ILE A 67 -0.29 5.73 -12.44
N LEU A 68 -0.54 4.44 -12.65
CA LEU A 68 -1.51 3.96 -13.64
C LEU A 68 -2.95 4.32 -13.24
N ALA A 69 -3.26 4.36 -11.96
CA ALA A 69 -4.57 4.82 -11.48
C ALA A 69 -4.75 6.32 -11.70
N TRP A 70 -3.70 7.12 -11.57
CA TRP A 70 -3.73 8.55 -11.86
C TRP A 70 -3.78 8.82 -13.36
N ARG A 71 -2.87 8.23 -14.15
CA ARG A 71 -2.83 8.31 -15.61
C ARG A 71 -2.54 6.92 -16.20
N PRO A 72 -3.46 6.34 -16.95
CA PRO A 72 -4.68 6.86 -17.60
C PRO A 72 -5.99 6.68 -16.79
N GLY A 73 -5.95 6.32 -15.51
CA GLY A 73 -7.12 5.94 -14.74
C GLY A 73 -7.99 7.11 -14.24
N GLY A 74 -7.49 8.36 -14.27
CA GLY A 74 -8.22 9.56 -13.84
C GLY A 74 -8.37 9.73 -12.32
N ALA A 75 -7.71 8.88 -11.51
CA ALA A 75 -7.73 8.97 -10.05
C ALA A 75 -6.88 10.15 -9.53
N PRO A 76 -7.09 10.61 -8.27
CA PRO A 76 -6.24 11.65 -7.67
C PRO A 76 -4.79 11.18 -7.50
N ALA A 77 -3.83 12.12 -7.55
CA ALA A 77 -2.40 11.82 -7.44
C ALA A 77 -1.93 11.47 -6.00
N ARG A 78 -2.78 11.65 -4.97
CA ARG A 78 -2.42 11.40 -3.56
C ARG A 78 -1.81 10.01 -3.29
N PRO A 79 -2.29 8.90 -3.89
CA PRO A 79 -1.66 7.60 -3.71
C PRO A 79 -0.20 7.54 -4.19
N ILE A 80 0.18 8.32 -5.21
CA ILE A 80 1.57 8.41 -5.67
C ILE A 80 2.46 8.95 -4.56
N LEU A 81 2.03 10.01 -3.87
CA LEU A 81 2.78 10.60 -2.76
C LEU A 81 3.00 9.59 -1.63
N TYR A 82 1.96 8.83 -1.25
CA TYR A 82 2.08 7.80 -0.22
C TYR A 82 3.00 6.65 -0.66
N ALA A 83 2.85 6.17 -1.89
CA ALA A 83 3.68 5.10 -2.44
C ALA A 83 5.16 5.52 -2.54
N THR A 84 5.44 6.75 -3.00
CA THR A 84 6.80 7.30 -3.08
C THR A 84 7.41 7.46 -1.68
N GLY A 85 6.67 8.06 -0.75
CA GLY A 85 7.13 8.21 0.64
C GLY A 85 7.43 6.86 1.28
N PHE A 86 6.58 5.87 1.05
CA PHE A 86 6.79 4.51 1.54
C PHE A 86 8.03 3.86 0.92
N LEU A 87 8.24 4.00 -0.39
CA LEU A 87 9.42 3.46 -1.07
C LEU A 87 10.72 4.10 -0.57
N LEU A 88 10.72 5.39 -0.25
CA LEU A 88 11.86 6.07 0.38
C LEU A 88 12.15 5.51 1.77
N LEU A 89 11.12 5.27 2.60
CA LEU A 89 11.26 4.63 3.91
C LEU A 89 11.77 3.18 3.76
N ALA A 90 11.29 2.43 2.77
CA ALA A 90 11.78 1.09 2.47
C ALA A 90 13.26 1.09 2.06
N SER A 91 13.70 2.08 1.26
CA SER A 91 15.09 2.24 0.90
C SER A 91 15.96 2.55 2.12
N LEU A 92 15.51 3.45 2.98
CA LEU A 92 16.19 3.75 4.25
C LEU A 92 16.27 2.50 5.14
N GLN A 93 15.19 1.72 5.21
CA GLN A 93 15.12 0.47 5.96
C GLN A 93 16.18 -0.53 5.50
N VAL A 94 16.35 -0.69 4.17
CA VAL A 94 17.38 -1.55 3.58
C VAL A 94 18.78 -1.06 3.98
N ILE A 95 19.06 0.24 3.88
CA ILE A 95 20.34 0.84 4.27
C ILE A 95 20.65 0.59 5.74
N LEU A 96 19.68 0.81 6.62
CA LEU A 96 19.83 0.56 8.06
C LEU A 96 20.08 -0.92 8.37
N GLY A 97 19.41 -1.83 7.64
CA GLY A 97 19.58 -3.28 7.79
C GLY A 97 21.00 -3.72 7.37
N ILE A 98 21.48 -3.29 6.20
CA ILE A 98 22.84 -3.58 5.72
C ILE A 98 23.89 -2.96 6.65
N GLY A 99 23.64 -1.77 7.17
CA GLY A 99 24.50 -1.10 8.12
C GLY A 99 24.44 -1.63 9.55
N HIS A 100 23.61 -2.65 9.83
CA HIS A 100 23.41 -3.23 11.17
C HIS A 100 22.97 -2.20 12.23
N VAL A 101 22.28 -1.12 11.82
CA VAL A 101 21.82 -0.04 12.72
C VAL A 101 20.45 -0.43 13.30
N MET A 102 20.41 -1.51 14.10
CA MET A 102 19.18 -2.13 14.58
C MET A 102 18.31 -1.19 15.44
N GLY A 103 18.94 -0.25 16.18
CA GLY A 103 18.22 0.72 17.01
C GLY A 103 17.27 1.64 16.24
N PHE A 104 17.52 1.88 14.95
CA PHE A 104 16.62 2.62 14.05
C PHE A 104 15.86 1.70 13.10
N HIS A 105 16.47 0.60 12.65
CA HIS A 105 15.86 -0.34 11.73
C HIS A 105 14.55 -0.92 12.31
N ILE A 106 14.55 -1.39 13.56
CA ILE A 106 13.38 -2.01 14.18
C ILE A 106 12.23 -1.02 14.39
N PRO A 107 12.42 0.16 15.03
CA PRO A 107 11.34 1.14 15.17
C PRO A 107 10.79 1.64 13.84
N LEU A 108 11.65 1.84 12.84
CA LEU A 108 11.22 2.24 11.51
C LEU A 108 10.36 1.16 10.84
N GLY A 109 10.72 -0.13 10.99
CA GLY A 109 9.93 -1.25 10.49
C GLY A 109 8.52 -1.29 11.09
N VAL A 110 8.40 -1.08 12.42
CA VAL A 110 7.12 -0.97 13.13
C VAL A 110 6.29 0.21 12.62
N LEU A 111 6.92 1.39 12.45
CA LEU A 111 6.26 2.57 11.90
C LEU A 111 5.73 2.29 10.48
N MET A 112 6.55 1.69 9.63
CA MET A 112 6.18 1.35 8.25
C MET A 112 5.01 0.37 8.21
N PHE A 113 4.97 -0.63 9.09
CA PHE A 113 3.82 -1.54 9.20
C PHE A 113 2.55 -0.78 9.56
N GLY A 114 2.60 0.08 10.57
CA GLY A 114 1.47 0.91 10.97
C GLY A 114 0.97 1.83 9.85
N LEU A 115 1.87 2.50 9.13
CA LEU A 115 1.54 3.37 8.01
C LEU A 115 0.90 2.59 6.85
N SER A 116 1.44 1.41 6.50
CA SER A 116 0.89 0.56 5.44
C SER A 116 -0.50 0.02 5.80
N LEU A 117 -0.71 -0.37 7.06
CA LEU A 117 -2.01 -0.82 7.55
C LEU A 117 -3.05 0.30 7.52
N LEU A 118 -2.67 1.53 7.91
CA LEU A 118 -3.55 2.70 7.82
C LEU A 118 -3.91 3.05 6.38
N ASP A 119 -2.97 2.94 5.44
CA ASP A 119 -3.23 3.20 4.03
C ASP A 119 -4.16 2.14 3.44
N LEU A 120 -3.95 0.87 3.75
CA LEU A 120 -4.85 -0.22 3.37
C LEU A 120 -6.26 0.00 3.93
N ALA A 121 -6.38 0.35 5.20
CA ALA A 121 -7.67 0.64 5.84
C ALA A 121 -8.39 1.81 5.15
N ARG A 122 -7.71 2.92 4.88
CA ARG A 122 -8.28 4.08 4.17
C ARG A 122 -8.86 3.69 2.81
N VAL A 123 -8.17 2.85 2.06
CA VAL A 123 -8.63 2.42 0.74
C VAL A 123 -9.77 1.42 0.83
N ALA A 124 -9.77 0.53 1.82
CA ALA A 124 -10.87 -0.41 2.07
C ALA A 124 -12.15 0.31 2.50
N PHE A 125 -12.08 1.23 3.47
CA PHE A 125 -13.26 1.93 4.00
C PHE A 125 -13.89 2.93 3.02
N ARG A 126 -13.16 3.46 2.06
CA ARG A 126 -13.73 4.31 1.00
C ARG A 126 -14.79 3.59 0.17
N HIS A 127 -14.72 2.28 0.04
CA HIS A 127 -15.70 1.47 -0.69
C HIS A 127 -16.96 1.15 0.13
N LEU A 128 -16.88 1.28 1.45
CA LEU A 128 -18.00 0.98 2.35
C LEU A 128 -18.88 2.20 2.63
N ARG A 129 -18.51 3.39 2.16
CA ARG A 129 -19.37 4.58 2.28
C ARG A 129 -20.52 4.47 1.25
N PRO A 130 -21.79 4.34 1.71
CA PRO A 130 -22.95 4.42 0.82
C PRO A 130 -22.93 5.79 0.11
N SER A 131 -23.24 5.80 -1.19
CA SER A 131 -23.54 7.03 -1.90
C SER A 131 -24.67 7.74 -1.14
N ALA A 132 -24.46 8.99 -0.72
CA ALA A 132 -25.51 9.77 -0.09
C ALA A 132 -26.74 9.76 -1.03
N PRO A 133 -27.97 9.52 -0.52
CA PRO A 133 -29.15 9.61 -1.34
C PRO A 133 -29.19 11.01 -1.96
N VAL A 134 -29.38 11.05 -3.28
CA VAL A 134 -29.61 12.29 -4.01
C VAL A 134 -30.91 12.85 -3.42
N SER A 135 -30.78 13.89 -2.59
CA SER A 135 -31.91 14.65 -2.08
C SER A 135 -32.60 15.29 -3.29
N GLY A 136 -33.63 14.60 -3.80
CA GLY A 136 -34.51 15.19 -4.78
C GLY A 136 -35.22 16.36 -4.13
N TYR A 137 -34.75 17.56 -4.39
CA TYR A 137 -35.54 18.76 -4.20
C TYR A 137 -36.75 18.64 -5.12
N ALA A 138 -37.86 18.18 -4.56
CA ALA A 138 -39.16 18.35 -5.17
C ALA A 138 -39.44 19.85 -5.23
N ASN A 139 -39.17 20.48 -6.36
CA ASN A 139 -39.77 21.77 -6.70
C ASN A 139 -41.28 21.55 -6.79
N SER A 140 -42.01 21.90 -5.74
CA SER A 140 -43.43 22.12 -5.80
C SER A 140 -43.65 23.48 -6.46
N PRO A 141 -44.29 23.57 -7.63
CA PRO A 141 -44.78 24.84 -8.13
C PRO A 141 -46.03 25.23 -7.34
N SER A 142 -46.01 26.37 -6.73
CA SER A 142 -47.18 27.08 -6.20
C SER A 142 -47.93 27.81 -7.30
#